data_512592f906442f0c4872d59729727776
#
_entry.id   512592f906442f0c4872d59729727776
#
_cell.length_a   1.000
_cell.length_b   1.000
_cell.length_c   1.000
_cell.angle_alpha   90.00
_cell.angle_beta   90.00
_cell.angle_gamma   90.00
#
_symmetry.space_group_name_H-M   'P 1'
#
loop_
_entity.id
_entity.type
_entity.pdbx_description
1 polymer ?
#
loop_
_entity_poly.entity_id
_entity_poly.type
_entity_poly.pdbx_seq_one_letter_code
_entity_poly.pdbx_strand_id
1 'polypeptide(L)'
;MSKEKRKVIITCAVTGAIHTPSMSKYLPVSPDEIADAAILAAGAGASILHLHARDPINGKPTQDPAVFEGILPKIKKETDAVINITTGGSPHMTVEERMMPASVFKPELASLNMGSMNFGLYPMLDRFSEFEHTWERDNLEKSRDLVFKNTFQDIETILKIGKSNETRFEFECYDISHLYNLKHFVDRNLISPPFFIQSVFGLLGGIGAHPEDLMHMKRTADRLFGSDYQWSILGAGKNQMTLASMGAAQGANVRVGLEDSLWIEPGKLAQSSKDQVTKVRNILEEFSLDIATPVSYTHLTLPTTKNV
;
A
#
# COMPACT_ATOMS: atom_id res chain seq x y z
N MET A 1 -21.23 30.37 5.69
CA MET A 1 -20.97 29.23 4.80
C MET A 1 -20.02 28.28 5.53
N SER A 2 -20.47 27.10 5.95
CA SER A 2 -19.57 26.08 6.52
C SER A 2 -18.58 25.68 5.42
N LYS A 3 -17.29 25.92 5.64
CA LYS A 3 -16.27 25.37 4.74
C LYS A 3 -16.42 23.85 4.78
N GLU A 4 -16.58 23.23 3.62
CA GLU A 4 -16.58 21.77 3.51
C GLU A 4 -15.27 21.23 4.13
N LYS A 5 -15.40 20.29 5.07
CA LYS A 5 -14.24 19.69 5.72
C LYS A 5 -13.44 18.88 4.70
N ARG A 6 -12.13 18.91 4.83
CA ARG A 6 -11.25 18.06 4.00
C ARG A 6 -11.53 16.59 4.30
N LYS A 7 -11.71 15.81 3.25
CA LYS A 7 -11.87 14.36 3.33
C LYS A 7 -10.51 13.68 3.21
N VAL A 8 -10.27 12.66 4.02
CA VAL A 8 -9.05 11.86 4.04
C VAL A 8 -9.36 10.44 3.61
N ILE A 9 -8.66 9.96 2.59
CA ILE A 9 -8.70 8.56 2.15
C ILE A 9 -7.92 7.73 3.16
N ILE A 10 -8.54 6.66 3.68
CA ILE A 10 -7.86 5.62 4.44
C ILE A 10 -7.68 4.42 3.52
N THR A 11 -6.43 4.07 3.23
CA THR A 11 -6.08 2.80 2.59
C THR A 11 -5.80 1.78 3.68
N CYS A 12 -6.38 0.58 3.58
CA CYS A 12 -6.06 -0.54 4.46
C CYS A 12 -5.26 -1.60 3.72
N ALA A 13 -4.04 -1.86 4.19
CA ALA A 13 -3.16 -2.92 3.71
C ALA A 13 -3.28 -4.16 4.62
N VAL A 14 -4.00 -5.18 4.12
CA VAL A 14 -4.58 -6.23 4.96
C VAL A 14 -3.56 -7.25 5.47
N THR A 15 -2.71 -7.81 4.59
CA THR A 15 -1.82 -8.92 4.94
C THR A 15 -0.37 -8.75 4.47
N GLY A 16 -0.17 -8.20 3.24
CA GLY A 16 1.16 -7.93 2.67
C GLY A 16 2.04 -9.16 2.44
N ALA A 17 3.33 -8.88 2.19
CA ALA A 17 4.36 -9.90 1.96
C ALA A 17 5.55 -9.80 2.94
N ILE A 18 5.58 -8.77 3.80
CA ILE A 18 6.71 -8.47 4.70
C ILE A 18 6.65 -9.34 5.96
N HIS A 19 5.52 -9.31 6.65
CA HIS A 19 5.29 -10.10 7.85
C HIS A 19 4.97 -11.55 7.46
N THR A 20 5.45 -12.48 8.28
CA THR A 20 5.22 -13.93 8.07
C THR A 20 4.20 -14.48 9.07
N PRO A 21 3.55 -15.62 8.80
CA PRO A 21 2.50 -16.17 9.67
C PRO A 21 2.91 -16.32 11.14
N SER A 22 4.13 -16.76 11.40
CA SER A 22 4.65 -16.96 12.77
C SER A 22 4.81 -15.67 13.57
N MET A 23 4.85 -14.50 12.92
CA MET A 23 5.04 -13.20 13.60
C MET A 23 3.77 -12.70 14.29
N SER A 24 2.58 -13.11 13.84
CA SER A 24 1.31 -12.76 14.47
C SER A 24 0.21 -13.74 14.08
N LYS A 25 -0.43 -14.33 15.07
CA LYS A 25 -1.63 -15.16 14.88
C LYS A 25 -2.84 -14.42 14.32
N TYR A 26 -2.76 -13.11 14.20
CA TYR A 26 -3.82 -12.26 13.66
C TYR A 26 -3.57 -11.86 12.19
N LEU A 27 -2.43 -12.26 11.62
CA LEU A 27 -2.13 -12.01 10.22
C LEU A 27 -3.00 -12.92 9.34
N PRO A 28 -3.88 -12.40 8.49
CA PRO A 28 -4.73 -13.24 7.64
C PRO A 28 -3.91 -13.92 6.55
N VAL A 29 -4.13 -15.22 6.36
CA VAL A 29 -3.37 -16.08 5.44
C VAL A 29 -4.27 -16.69 4.35
N SER A 30 -5.37 -17.32 4.74
CA SER A 30 -6.29 -17.94 3.78
C SER A 30 -7.08 -16.88 2.98
N PRO A 31 -7.58 -17.23 1.78
CA PRO A 31 -8.42 -16.34 0.99
C PRO A 31 -9.62 -15.79 1.78
N ASP A 32 -10.27 -16.63 2.57
CA ASP A 32 -11.42 -16.23 3.39
C ASP A 32 -11.02 -15.25 4.49
N GLU A 33 -9.93 -15.52 5.22
CA GLU A 33 -9.42 -14.62 6.25
C GLU A 33 -9.02 -13.25 5.67
N ILE A 34 -8.37 -13.23 4.50
CA ILE A 34 -7.97 -11.99 3.82
C ILE A 34 -9.22 -11.20 3.39
N ALA A 35 -10.21 -11.88 2.81
CA ALA A 35 -11.45 -11.24 2.39
C ALA A 35 -12.24 -10.68 3.60
N ASP A 36 -12.40 -11.46 4.66
CA ASP A 36 -13.10 -11.03 5.87
C ASP A 36 -12.39 -9.84 6.56
N ALA A 37 -11.06 -9.88 6.66
CA ALA A 37 -10.28 -8.78 7.20
C ALA A 37 -10.44 -7.50 6.37
N ALA A 38 -10.46 -7.62 5.04
CA ALA A 38 -10.69 -6.50 4.13
C ALA A 38 -12.10 -5.90 4.28
N ILE A 39 -13.14 -6.74 4.34
CA ILE A 39 -14.54 -6.32 4.55
C ILE A 39 -14.69 -5.58 5.88
N LEU A 40 -14.13 -6.14 6.96
CA LEU A 40 -14.14 -5.51 8.27
C LEU A 40 -13.41 -4.16 8.29
N ALA A 41 -12.30 -4.03 7.56
CA ALA A 41 -11.56 -2.79 7.43
C ALA A 41 -12.35 -1.73 6.64
N ALA A 42 -13.03 -2.12 5.55
CA ALA A 42 -13.94 -1.24 4.82
C ALA A 42 -15.08 -0.74 5.71
N GLY A 43 -15.72 -1.62 6.48
CA GLY A 43 -16.74 -1.26 7.45
C GLY A 43 -16.27 -0.31 8.55
N ALA A 44 -14.97 -0.31 8.87
CA ALA A 44 -14.35 0.63 9.81
C ALA A 44 -14.02 2.01 9.20
N GLY A 45 -14.04 2.13 7.85
CA GLY A 45 -13.84 3.39 7.16
C GLY A 45 -12.71 3.39 6.12
N ALA A 46 -12.11 2.24 5.79
CA ALA A 46 -11.16 2.17 4.69
C ALA A 46 -11.88 2.33 3.35
N SER A 47 -11.44 3.29 2.53
CA SER A 47 -12.00 3.53 1.19
C SER A 47 -11.25 2.73 0.12
N ILE A 48 -10.01 2.34 0.39
CA ILE A 48 -9.16 1.54 -0.49
C ILE A 48 -8.68 0.33 0.29
N LEU A 49 -8.74 -0.83 -0.35
CA LEU A 49 -8.22 -2.10 0.18
C LEU A 49 -7.01 -2.54 -0.65
N HIS A 50 -5.83 -2.44 -0.04
CA HIS A 50 -4.59 -2.92 -0.66
C HIS A 50 -4.42 -4.40 -0.34
N LEU A 51 -4.35 -5.22 -1.39
CA LEU A 51 -4.48 -6.67 -1.30
C LEU A 51 -3.26 -7.39 -1.84
N HIS A 52 -2.76 -8.29 -1.03
CA HIS A 52 -1.86 -9.37 -1.36
C HIS A 52 -2.59 -10.71 -1.23
N ALA A 53 -2.09 -11.74 -1.89
CA ALA A 53 -2.52 -13.11 -1.68
C ALA A 53 -1.39 -13.94 -1.06
N ARG A 54 -1.77 -14.99 -0.35
CA ARG A 54 -0.86 -15.94 0.29
C ARG A 54 -1.25 -17.37 -0.07
N ASP A 55 -0.28 -18.23 -0.22
CA ASP A 55 -0.49 -19.67 -0.32
C ASP A 55 -1.26 -20.14 0.94
N PRO A 56 -2.45 -20.72 0.79
CA PRO A 56 -3.28 -21.09 1.94
C PRO A 56 -2.71 -22.23 2.78
N ILE A 57 -1.70 -22.95 2.28
CA ILE A 57 -1.07 -24.09 2.99
C ILE A 57 0.03 -23.61 3.93
N ASN A 58 0.84 -22.66 3.48
CA ASN A 58 2.06 -22.27 4.21
C ASN A 58 2.20 -20.76 4.44
N GLY A 59 1.25 -19.97 3.97
CA GLY A 59 1.23 -18.51 4.15
C GLY A 59 2.28 -17.73 3.35
N LYS A 60 3.00 -18.38 2.43
CA LYS A 60 3.97 -17.70 1.58
C LYS A 60 3.26 -16.74 0.61
N PRO A 61 3.76 -15.51 0.41
CA PRO A 61 3.19 -14.59 -0.58
C PRO A 61 3.13 -15.21 -1.97
N THR A 62 1.99 -15.05 -2.66
CA THR A 62 1.78 -15.57 -4.01
C THR A 62 1.10 -14.53 -4.91
N GLN A 63 1.31 -14.64 -6.21
CA GLN A 63 0.61 -13.89 -7.25
C GLN A 63 -0.25 -14.82 -8.13
N ASP A 64 -0.63 -15.98 -7.60
CA ASP A 64 -1.53 -16.90 -8.30
C ASP A 64 -2.93 -16.30 -8.39
N PRO A 65 -3.47 -16.05 -9.61
CA PRO A 65 -4.82 -15.55 -9.80
C PRO A 65 -5.91 -16.43 -9.17
N ALA A 66 -5.71 -17.74 -9.07
CA ALA A 66 -6.69 -18.64 -8.46
C ALA A 66 -6.90 -18.34 -6.97
N VAL A 67 -5.86 -17.87 -6.26
CA VAL A 67 -5.99 -17.44 -4.87
C VAL A 67 -6.75 -16.10 -4.78
N PHE A 68 -6.47 -15.15 -5.67
CA PHE A 68 -7.21 -13.89 -5.74
C PHE A 68 -8.69 -14.09 -6.10
N GLU A 69 -9.02 -15.10 -6.92
CA GLU A 69 -10.40 -15.48 -7.23
C GLU A 69 -11.19 -15.90 -5.98
N GLY A 70 -10.52 -16.47 -4.98
CA GLY A 70 -11.11 -16.76 -3.67
C GLY A 70 -11.33 -15.52 -2.79
N ILE A 71 -10.66 -14.39 -3.09
CA ILE A 71 -10.70 -13.16 -2.26
C ILE A 71 -11.64 -12.11 -2.86
N LEU A 72 -11.42 -11.74 -4.12
CA LEU A 72 -11.99 -10.54 -4.72
C LEU A 72 -13.52 -10.54 -4.85
N PRO A 73 -14.18 -11.65 -5.28
CA PRO A 73 -15.64 -11.66 -5.42
C PRO A 73 -16.36 -11.43 -4.11
N LYS A 74 -15.83 -11.97 -2.99
CA LYS A 74 -16.39 -11.81 -1.65
C LYS A 74 -16.33 -10.34 -1.21
N ILE A 75 -15.20 -9.68 -1.42
CA ILE A 75 -15.03 -8.26 -1.10
C ILE A 75 -15.97 -7.40 -1.94
N LYS A 76 -16.01 -7.61 -3.26
CA LYS A 76 -16.87 -6.83 -4.17
C LYS A 76 -18.36 -6.99 -3.89
N LYS A 77 -18.79 -8.13 -3.35
CA LYS A 77 -20.19 -8.36 -2.97
C LYS A 77 -20.58 -7.60 -1.71
N GLU A 78 -19.65 -7.45 -0.76
CA GLU A 78 -19.96 -6.95 0.58
C GLU A 78 -19.53 -5.48 0.78
N THR A 79 -18.75 -4.90 -0.14
CA THR A 79 -18.24 -3.52 -0.01
C THR A 79 -18.13 -2.81 -1.35
N ASP A 80 -18.22 -1.47 -1.32
CA ASP A 80 -17.92 -0.58 -2.45
C ASP A 80 -16.48 -0.07 -2.42
N ALA A 81 -15.63 -0.60 -1.54
CA ALA A 81 -14.25 -0.15 -1.40
C ALA A 81 -13.45 -0.41 -2.68
N VAL A 82 -12.58 0.54 -3.02
CA VAL A 82 -11.70 0.44 -4.19
C VAL A 82 -10.69 -0.69 -3.97
N ILE A 83 -10.60 -1.58 -4.93
CA ILE A 83 -9.63 -2.68 -4.93
C ILE A 83 -8.29 -2.18 -5.47
N ASN A 84 -7.25 -2.31 -4.65
CA ASN A 84 -5.86 -2.02 -5.00
C ASN A 84 -5.05 -3.33 -4.93
N ILE A 85 -4.72 -3.92 -6.07
CA ILE A 85 -3.92 -5.15 -6.13
C ILE A 85 -2.44 -4.79 -6.16
N THR A 86 -1.65 -5.45 -5.32
CA THR A 86 -0.19 -5.33 -5.35
C THR A 86 0.40 -5.77 -6.68
N THR A 87 1.41 -5.03 -7.17
CA THR A 87 2.33 -5.50 -8.21
C THR A 87 3.73 -5.77 -7.66
N GLY A 88 3.89 -5.70 -6.34
CA GLY A 88 5.15 -5.98 -5.65
C GLY A 88 5.51 -7.46 -5.68
N GLY A 89 4.54 -8.30 -5.35
CA GLY A 89 4.72 -9.76 -5.31
C GLY A 89 5.85 -10.18 -4.37
N SER A 90 6.73 -11.05 -4.88
CA SER A 90 7.97 -11.46 -4.24
C SER A 90 9.16 -10.95 -5.08
N PRO A 91 10.29 -10.61 -4.45
CA PRO A 91 11.48 -10.11 -5.17
C PRO A 91 12.07 -11.07 -6.20
N HIS A 92 11.71 -12.34 -6.15
CA HIS A 92 12.16 -13.38 -7.07
C HIS A 92 11.25 -13.55 -8.30
N MET A 93 10.11 -12.85 -8.33
CA MET A 93 9.14 -12.93 -9.42
C MET A 93 9.53 -12.01 -10.59
N THR A 94 9.26 -12.44 -11.79
CA THR A 94 9.34 -11.59 -13.00
C THR A 94 8.23 -10.53 -12.98
N VAL A 95 8.34 -9.52 -13.84
CA VAL A 95 7.28 -8.50 -14.00
C VAL A 95 5.97 -9.13 -14.42
N GLU A 96 6.02 -10.11 -15.35
CA GLU A 96 4.86 -10.83 -15.86
C GLU A 96 4.14 -11.58 -14.74
N GLU A 97 4.89 -12.31 -13.90
CA GLU A 97 4.33 -13.01 -12.74
C GLU A 97 3.68 -12.03 -11.74
N ARG A 98 4.36 -10.92 -11.43
CA ARG A 98 3.82 -9.90 -10.51
C ARG A 98 2.56 -9.23 -11.03
N MET A 99 2.46 -9.04 -12.35
CA MET A 99 1.33 -8.39 -13.00
C MET A 99 0.16 -9.34 -13.29
N MET A 100 0.33 -10.65 -13.11
CA MET A 100 -0.69 -11.63 -13.49
C MET A 100 -2.06 -11.37 -12.84
N PRO A 101 -2.19 -11.13 -11.52
CA PRO A 101 -3.49 -10.83 -10.92
C PRO A 101 -4.11 -9.53 -11.46
N ALA A 102 -3.31 -8.47 -11.60
CA ALA A 102 -3.80 -7.20 -12.13
C ALA A 102 -4.22 -7.33 -13.61
N SER A 103 -3.57 -8.19 -14.39
CA SER A 103 -3.93 -8.46 -15.79
C SER A 103 -5.22 -9.27 -15.92
N VAL A 104 -5.46 -10.21 -15.01
CA VAL A 104 -6.65 -11.07 -15.02
C VAL A 104 -7.88 -10.30 -14.49
N PHE A 105 -7.74 -9.65 -13.35
CA PHE A 105 -8.88 -9.05 -12.63
C PHE A 105 -9.12 -7.58 -12.99
N LYS A 106 -8.18 -6.90 -13.64
CA LYS A 106 -8.26 -5.50 -14.07
C LYS A 106 -8.83 -4.60 -12.98
N PRO A 107 -8.16 -4.48 -11.82
CA PRO A 107 -8.65 -3.69 -10.71
C PRO A 107 -8.66 -2.21 -11.08
N GLU A 108 -9.45 -1.42 -10.36
CA GLU A 108 -9.48 0.04 -10.49
C GLU A 108 -8.12 0.65 -10.15
N LEU A 109 -7.41 0.06 -9.19
CA LEU A 109 -6.12 0.52 -8.70
C LEU A 109 -5.15 -0.66 -8.53
N ALA A 110 -3.87 -0.43 -8.80
CA ALA A 110 -2.78 -1.34 -8.44
C ALA A 110 -1.61 -0.52 -7.87
N SER A 111 -0.80 -1.10 -6.99
CA SER A 111 0.40 -0.40 -6.51
C SER A 111 1.56 -0.55 -7.50
N LEU A 112 2.42 0.46 -7.59
CA LEU A 112 3.61 0.44 -8.41
C LEU A 112 4.78 1.11 -7.71
N ASN A 113 5.78 0.34 -7.34
CA ASN A 113 7.02 0.82 -6.77
C ASN A 113 7.87 1.55 -7.83
N MET A 114 8.24 2.81 -7.57
CA MET A 114 8.85 3.71 -8.56
C MET A 114 10.37 3.61 -8.67
N GLY A 115 10.96 2.51 -8.20
CA GLY A 115 12.40 2.28 -8.38
C GLY A 115 12.90 1.00 -7.73
N SER A 116 14.14 0.63 -8.06
CA SER A 116 14.85 -0.46 -7.40
C SER A 116 15.47 0.03 -6.10
N MET A 117 15.51 -0.84 -5.09
CA MET A 117 16.09 -0.52 -3.79
C MET A 117 16.55 -1.78 -3.06
N ASN A 118 17.53 -1.64 -2.16
CA ASN A 118 17.74 -2.69 -1.18
C ASN A 118 16.47 -2.89 -0.35
N PHE A 119 16.13 -4.12 -0.01
CA PHE A 119 14.91 -4.41 0.73
C PHE A 119 15.22 -5.36 1.89
N GLY A 120 15.66 -4.79 3.01
CA GLY A 120 16.17 -5.54 4.15
C GLY A 120 15.10 -5.86 5.19
N LEU A 121 14.79 -7.15 5.37
CA LEU A 121 13.89 -7.65 6.41
C LEU A 121 14.63 -8.43 7.50
N TYR A 122 15.90 -8.75 7.29
CA TYR A 122 16.71 -9.56 8.21
C TYR A 122 16.78 -9.02 9.66
N PRO A 123 16.65 -7.70 9.96
CA PRO A 123 16.61 -7.27 11.35
C PRO A 123 15.40 -7.77 12.15
N MET A 124 14.38 -8.32 11.48
CA MET A 124 13.26 -8.96 12.17
C MET A 124 13.69 -10.22 12.91
N LEU A 125 14.77 -10.89 12.48
CA LEU A 125 15.35 -12.05 13.17
C LEU A 125 15.81 -11.74 14.61
N ASP A 126 16.10 -10.48 14.93
CA ASP A 126 16.43 -10.06 16.28
C ASP A 126 15.23 -10.14 17.25
N ARG A 127 14.01 -10.19 16.69
CA ARG A 127 12.75 -10.19 17.45
C ARG A 127 11.98 -11.49 17.35
N PHE A 128 12.12 -12.21 16.25
CA PHE A 128 11.42 -13.45 15.96
C PHE A 128 12.44 -14.58 15.77
N SER A 129 12.39 -15.59 16.63
CA SER A 129 13.32 -16.73 16.63
C SER A 129 12.64 -18.05 16.27
N GLU A 130 11.33 -18.14 16.48
CA GLU A 130 10.53 -19.33 16.23
C GLU A 130 9.66 -19.15 14.99
N PHE A 131 9.71 -20.10 14.09
CA PHE A 131 9.00 -20.08 12.81
C PHE A 131 8.35 -21.44 12.57
N GLU A 132 7.10 -21.44 12.12
CA GLU A 132 6.35 -22.66 11.79
C GLU A 132 6.82 -23.25 10.46
N HIS A 133 7.21 -22.37 9.51
CA HIS A 133 7.65 -22.78 8.18
C HIS A 133 9.09 -22.37 7.93
N THR A 134 9.88 -23.27 7.36
CA THR A 134 11.30 -23.02 7.06
C THR A 134 11.54 -21.83 6.13
N TRP A 135 10.62 -21.58 5.20
CA TRP A 135 10.72 -20.47 4.27
C TRP A 135 10.71 -19.08 4.95
N GLU A 136 10.11 -18.96 6.14
CA GLU A 136 10.00 -17.68 6.85
C GLU A 136 11.37 -17.16 7.26
N ARG A 137 12.14 -18.00 7.97
CA ARG A 137 13.51 -17.67 8.36
C ARG A 137 14.39 -17.44 7.14
N ASP A 138 14.34 -18.36 6.17
CA ASP A 138 15.12 -18.27 4.94
C ASP A 138 14.86 -16.96 4.18
N ASN A 139 13.61 -16.53 4.08
CA ASN A 139 13.23 -15.28 3.43
C ASN A 139 13.81 -14.05 4.14
N LEU A 140 13.78 -14.04 5.47
CA LEU A 140 14.36 -12.98 6.27
C LEU A 140 15.89 -12.94 6.12
N GLU A 141 16.58 -14.07 6.24
CA GLU A 141 18.05 -14.15 6.12
C GLU A 141 18.52 -13.72 4.74
N LYS A 142 17.87 -14.19 3.68
CA LYS A 142 18.19 -13.83 2.28
C LYS A 142 17.93 -12.37 1.96
N SER A 143 17.07 -11.68 2.72
CA SER A 143 16.79 -10.25 2.50
C SER A 143 18.00 -9.34 2.73
N ARG A 144 19.08 -9.87 3.33
CA ARG A 144 20.35 -9.15 3.48
C ARG A 144 21.04 -8.90 2.14
N ASP A 145 20.86 -9.78 1.18
CA ASP A 145 21.43 -9.69 -0.18
C ASP A 145 20.28 -9.60 -1.21
N LEU A 146 19.30 -8.73 -0.93
CA LEU A 146 18.11 -8.59 -1.74
C LEU A 146 17.98 -7.18 -2.30
N VAL A 147 17.86 -7.09 -3.61
CA VAL A 147 17.41 -5.89 -4.32
C VAL A 147 15.98 -6.11 -4.80
N PHE A 148 15.04 -5.32 -4.28
CA PHE A 148 13.74 -5.21 -4.93
C PHE A 148 13.96 -4.52 -6.27
N LYS A 149 13.82 -5.29 -7.34
CA LYS A 149 14.13 -4.84 -8.71
C LYS A 149 12.89 -4.21 -9.35
N ASN A 150 13.02 -2.95 -9.72
CA ASN A 150 12.07 -2.23 -10.57
C ASN A 150 12.84 -1.22 -11.43
N THR A 151 13.41 -1.72 -12.53
CA THR A 151 14.15 -0.89 -13.49
C THR A 151 13.19 0.01 -14.26
N PHE A 152 13.73 0.99 -15.01
CA PHE A 152 12.91 1.82 -15.90
C PHE A 152 12.14 0.96 -16.92
N GLN A 153 12.73 -0.11 -17.41
CA GLN A 153 12.07 -1.05 -18.34
C GLN A 153 10.94 -1.81 -17.63
N ASP A 154 11.15 -2.28 -16.41
CA ASP A 154 10.12 -2.97 -15.62
C ASP A 154 8.92 -2.04 -15.38
N ILE A 155 9.18 -0.81 -14.93
CA ILE A 155 8.15 0.21 -14.70
C ILE A 155 7.39 0.54 -15.99
N GLU A 156 8.09 0.75 -17.10
CA GLU A 156 7.45 1.01 -18.39
C GLU A 156 6.54 -0.13 -18.86
N THR A 157 6.97 -1.38 -18.63
CA THR A 157 6.18 -2.58 -18.93
C THR A 157 4.90 -2.61 -18.09
N ILE A 158 5.02 -2.38 -16.78
CA ILE A 158 3.88 -2.33 -15.86
C ILE A 158 2.89 -1.22 -16.26
N LEU A 159 3.39 -0.03 -16.57
CA LEU A 159 2.55 1.10 -17.01
C LEU A 159 1.79 0.79 -18.32
N LYS A 160 2.43 0.10 -19.27
CA LYS A 160 1.78 -0.33 -20.53
C LYS A 160 0.67 -1.33 -20.27
N ILE A 161 0.91 -2.32 -19.40
CA ILE A 161 -0.10 -3.31 -19.00
C ILE A 161 -1.27 -2.61 -18.30
N GLY A 162 -0.99 -1.75 -17.31
CA GLY A 162 -2.02 -1.00 -16.60
C GLY A 162 -2.88 -0.15 -17.54
N LYS A 163 -2.26 0.54 -18.50
CA LYS A 163 -2.96 1.33 -19.50
C LYS A 163 -3.90 0.46 -20.37
N SER A 164 -3.47 -0.73 -20.77
CA SER A 164 -4.30 -1.64 -21.56
C SER A 164 -5.47 -2.24 -20.77
N ASN A 165 -5.37 -2.28 -19.45
CA ASN A 165 -6.38 -2.78 -18.53
C ASN A 165 -7.28 -1.68 -17.93
N GLU A 166 -7.01 -0.41 -18.24
CA GLU A 166 -7.63 0.77 -17.63
C GLU A 166 -7.40 0.84 -16.10
N THR A 167 -6.37 0.13 -15.60
CA THR A 167 -5.96 0.15 -14.20
C THR A 167 -5.09 1.38 -13.93
N ARG A 168 -5.44 2.14 -12.89
CA ARG A 168 -4.61 3.25 -12.40
C ARG A 168 -3.60 2.74 -11.37
N PHE A 169 -2.59 3.59 -11.07
CA PHE A 169 -1.55 3.19 -10.13
C PHE A 169 -1.50 4.10 -8.90
N GLU A 170 -1.34 3.47 -7.73
CA GLU A 170 -0.75 4.06 -6.54
C GLU A 170 0.77 3.96 -6.69
N PHE A 171 1.42 5.11 -6.85
CA PHE A 171 2.87 5.19 -7.06
C PHE A 171 3.60 5.18 -5.73
N GLU A 172 4.17 4.04 -5.37
CA GLU A 172 4.92 3.87 -4.12
C GLU A 172 6.35 4.43 -4.27
N CYS A 173 6.65 5.46 -3.47
CA CYS A 173 7.93 6.15 -3.45
C CYS A 173 8.60 5.93 -2.09
N TYR A 174 9.67 5.14 -2.07
CA TYR A 174 10.42 4.76 -0.88
C TYR A 174 11.62 5.69 -0.62
N ASP A 175 11.93 6.55 -1.55
CA ASP A 175 13.01 7.54 -1.49
C ASP A 175 12.72 8.71 -2.44
N ILE A 176 13.47 9.79 -2.26
CA ILE A 176 13.40 10.99 -3.12
C ILE A 176 13.63 10.66 -4.59
N SER A 177 14.56 9.75 -4.89
CA SER A 177 14.87 9.31 -6.25
C SER A 177 13.64 8.71 -6.95
N HIS A 178 12.75 8.05 -6.23
CA HIS A 178 11.53 7.48 -6.80
C HIS A 178 10.54 8.55 -7.30
N LEU A 179 10.49 9.72 -6.64
CA LEU A 179 9.70 10.86 -7.14
C LEU A 179 10.25 11.39 -8.47
N TYR A 180 11.57 11.42 -8.65
CA TYR A 180 12.17 11.80 -9.93
C TYR A 180 11.97 10.74 -11.00
N ASN A 181 11.97 9.45 -10.63
CA ASN A 181 11.64 8.37 -11.56
C ASN A 181 10.18 8.52 -12.04
N LEU A 182 9.24 8.80 -11.14
CA LEU A 182 7.85 9.09 -11.50
C LEU A 182 7.77 10.28 -12.47
N LYS A 183 8.46 11.38 -12.14
CA LYS A 183 8.50 12.58 -13.00
C LYS A 183 9.03 12.26 -14.40
N HIS A 184 10.04 11.38 -14.52
CA HIS A 184 10.59 10.93 -15.80
C HIS A 184 9.51 10.31 -16.71
N PHE A 185 8.58 9.51 -16.16
CA PHE A 185 7.49 8.89 -16.93
C PHE A 185 6.35 9.88 -17.22
N VAL A 186 6.09 10.82 -16.31
CA VAL A 186 5.14 11.91 -16.53
C VAL A 186 5.60 12.79 -17.69
N ASP A 187 6.87 13.19 -17.72
CA ASP A 187 7.44 14.03 -18.80
C ASP A 187 7.44 13.35 -20.17
N ARG A 188 7.30 12.03 -20.20
CA ARG A 188 7.15 11.23 -21.42
C ARG A 188 5.71 10.90 -21.78
N ASN A 189 4.74 11.48 -21.08
CA ASN A 189 3.31 11.25 -21.28
C ASN A 189 2.87 9.78 -21.15
N LEU A 190 3.60 9.00 -20.33
CA LEU A 190 3.23 7.62 -20.01
C LEU A 190 2.23 7.54 -18.85
N ILE A 191 2.16 8.59 -18.06
CA ILE A 191 1.27 8.74 -16.90
C ILE A 191 0.59 10.11 -17.00
N SER A 192 -0.71 10.15 -16.71
CA SER A 192 -1.52 11.37 -16.71
C SER A 192 -2.07 11.65 -15.31
N PRO A 193 -2.18 12.93 -14.91
CA PRO A 193 -2.75 13.32 -13.64
C PRO A 193 -4.25 12.96 -13.52
N PRO A 194 -4.80 12.95 -12.30
CA PRO A 194 -4.11 13.15 -11.03
C PRO A 194 -3.29 11.91 -10.63
N PHE A 195 -2.10 12.14 -10.04
CA PHE A 195 -1.22 11.07 -9.57
C PHE A 195 -1.59 10.72 -8.12
N PHE A 196 -1.72 9.43 -7.79
CA PHE A 196 -1.86 8.99 -6.40
C PHE A 196 -0.49 8.51 -5.91
N ILE A 197 0.19 9.35 -5.11
CA ILE A 197 1.57 9.12 -4.66
C ILE A 197 1.57 8.66 -3.21
N GLN A 198 2.03 7.44 -2.98
CA GLN A 198 2.24 6.84 -1.67
C GLN A 198 3.70 7.01 -1.26
N SER A 199 3.99 7.90 -0.31
CA SER A 199 5.32 7.97 0.31
C SER A 199 5.46 6.92 1.40
N VAL A 200 6.48 6.08 1.30
CA VAL A 200 6.74 4.94 2.21
C VAL A 200 7.95 5.25 3.07
N PHE A 201 7.78 5.16 4.40
CA PHE A 201 8.79 5.55 5.37
C PHE A 201 9.17 4.41 6.32
N GLY A 202 10.46 4.33 6.64
CA GLY A 202 10.96 3.51 7.74
C GLY A 202 11.20 2.04 7.40
N LEU A 203 11.22 1.66 6.12
CA LEU A 203 11.71 0.37 5.66
C LEU A 203 13.22 0.44 5.40
N LEU A 204 13.95 -0.60 5.79
CA LEU A 204 15.40 -0.67 5.57
C LEU A 204 15.71 -0.77 4.07
N GLY A 205 16.40 0.23 3.57
CA GLY A 205 16.71 0.41 2.16
C GLY A 205 16.02 1.62 1.52
N GLY A 206 15.00 2.17 2.18
CA GLY A 206 14.31 3.41 1.81
C GLY A 206 14.64 4.57 2.75
N ILE A 207 13.91 5.67 2.59
CA ILE A 207 14.02 6.87 3.42
C ILE A 207 13.60 6.57 4.88
N GLY A 208 14.20 7.28 5.83
CA GLY A 208 13.89 7.16 7.25
C GLY A 208 12.47 7.60 7.60
N ALA A 209 12.14 7.51 8.90
CA ALA A 209 10.82 7.88 9.42
C ALA A 209 10.87 9.15 10.29
N HIS A 210 11.88 9.99 10.08
CA HIS A 210 11.99 11.25 10.79
C HIS A 210 11.02 12.30 10.21
N PRO A 211 10.47 13.23 11.01
CA PRO A 211 9.61 14.31 10.51
C PRO A 211 10.21 15.11 9.36
N GLU A 212 11.53 15.35 9.37
CA GLU A 212 12.22 16.05 8.27
C GLU A 212 12.23 15.27 6.97
N ASP A 213 12.34 13.92 7.04
CA ASP A 213 12.26 13.04 5.88
C ASP A 213 10.87 13.12 5.24
N LEU A 214 9.82 13.11 6.07
CA LEU A 214 8.44 13.31 5.63
C LEU A 214 8.28 14.65 4.91
N MET A 215 8.77 15.74 5.52
CA MET A 215 8.69 17.06 4.93
C MET A 215 9.57 17.21 3.69
N HIS A 216 10.69 16.47 3.61
CA HIS A 216 11.54 16.45 2.42
C HIS A 216 10.82 15.79 1.25
N MET A 217 10.19 14.63 1.45
CA MET A 217 9.36 13.98 0.43
C MET A 217 8.22 14.88 -0.03
N LYS A 218 7.50 15.51 0.91
CA LYS A 218 6.39 16.42 0.62
C LYS A 218 6.83 17.60 -0.24
N ARG A 219 7.86 18.33 0.18
CA ARG A 219 8.38 19.50 -0.58
C ARG A 219 8.89 19.12 -1.97
N THR A 220 9.47 17.93 -2.10
CA THR A 220 9.94 17.45 -3.40
C THR A 220 8.77 17.10 -4.30
N ALA A 221 7.75 16.40 -3.78
CA ALA A 221 6.54 16.10 -4.55
C ALA A 221 5.81 17.39 -4.99
N ASP A 222 5.65 18.38 -4.09
CA ASP A 222 5.04 19.67 -4.42
C ASP A 222 5.77 20.39 -5.55
N ARG A 223 7.11 20.38 -5.50
CA ARG A 223 7.94 21.02 -6.54
C ARG A 223 7.83 20.31 -7.90
N LEU A 224 7.73 18.97 -7.91
CA LEU A 224 7.71 18.17 -9.13
C LEU A 224 6.34 18.09 -9.78
N PHE A 225 5.28 18.06 -8.99
CA PHE A 225 3.93 17.73 -9.45
C PHE A 225 2.89 18.84 -9.19
N GLY A 226 3.21 19.85 -8.39
CA GLY A 226 2.29 20.97 -8.09
C GLY A 226 0.98 20.47 -7.46
N SER A 227 -0.13 20.79 -8.08
CA SER A 227 -1.48 20.37 -7.67
C SER A 227 -1.95 19.06 -8.32
N ASP A 228 -1.13 18.45 -9.16
CA ASP A 228 -1.54 17.33 -10.01
C ASP A 228 -1.47 15.97 -9.31
N TYR A 229 -1.30 15.96 -7.99
CA TYR A 229 -1.21 14.73 -7.23
C TYR A 229 -2.03 14.74 -5.94
N GLN A 230 -2.43 13.55 -5.53
CA GLN A 230 -2.96 13.24 -4.21
C GLN A 230 -1.87 12.51 -3.42
N TRP A 231 -1.53 13.06 -2.27
CA TRP A 231 -0.48 12.50 -1.43
C TRP A 231 -1.05 11.51 -0.42
N SER A 232 -0.40 10.38 -0.23
CA SER A 232 -0.68 9.39 0.79
C SER A 232 0.59 8.98 1.53
N ILE A 233 0.47 8.54 2.77
CA ILE A 233 1.58 8.19 3.64
C ILE A 233 1.40 6.80 4.21
N LEU A 234 2.50 6.03 4.16
CA LEU A 234 2.73 4.78 4.85
C LEU A 234 3.92 4.92 5.80
N GLY A 235 3.73 4.61 7.07
CA GLY A 235 4.80 4.46 8.05
C GLY A 235 4.97 3.02 8.49
N ALA A 236 6.14 2.42 8.27
CA ALA A 236 6.38 1.03 8.64
C ALA A 236 6.55 0.81 10.16
N GLY A 237 6.02 -0.30 10.66
CA GLY A 237 6.16 -0.76 12.03
C GLY A 237 5.65 0.25 13.06
N LYS A 238 6.47 0.56 14.05
CA LYS A 238 6.12 1.50 15.15
C LYS A 238 5.78 2.92 14.68
N ASN A 239 6.14 3.27 13.45
CA ASN A 239 5.96 4.61 12.89
C ASN A 239 4.57 4.80 12.24
N GLN A 240 3.78 3.73 12.07
CA GLN A 240 2.53 3.75 11.31
C GLN A 240 1.58 4.88 11.77
N MET A 241 1.17 4.88 13.03
CA MET A 241 0.19 5.87 13.53
C MET A 241 0.76 7.28 13.61
N THR A 242 2.03 7.41 14.01
CA THR A 242 2.67 8.72 14.12
C THR A 242 2.81 9.40 12.76
N LEU A 243 3.31 8.69 11.76
CA LEU A 243 3.46 9.26 10.42
C LEU A 243 2.11 9.50 9.72
N ALA A 244 1.13 8.60 9.91
CA ALA A 244 -0.23 8.82 9.42
C ALA A 244 -0.82 10.12 9.99
N SER A 245 -0.67 10.36 11.32
CA SER A 245 -1.15 11.58 11.99
C SER A 245 -0.43 12.83 11.46
N MET A 246 0.89 12.79 11.37
CA MET A 246 1.70 13.90 10.86
C MET A 246 1.36 14.22 9.40
N GLY A 247 1.23 13.20 8.57
CA GLY A 247 0.87 13.36 7.18
C GLY A 247 -0.52 13.94 6.99
N ALA A 248 -1.49 13.44 7.75
CA ALA A 248 -2.85 13.99 7.72
C ALA A 248 -2.87 15.47 8.09
N ALA A 249 -2.11 15.89 9.10
CA ALA A 249 -1.95 17.30 9.47
C ALA A 249 -1.33 18.15 8.34
N GLN A 250 -0.52 17.53 7.46
CA GLN A 250 0.11 18.16 6.28
C GLN A 250 -0.70 18.00 4.99
N GLY A 251 -1.92 17.48 5.07
CA GLY A 251 -2.79 17.36 3.89
C GLY A 251 -2.74 15.99 3.18
N ALA A 252 -2.05 14.99 3.73
CA ALA A 252 -1.99 13.66 3.16
C ALA A 252 -3.25 12.82 3.42
N ASN A 253 -3.46 11.83 2.58
CA ASN A 253 -4.20 10.61 2.85
C ASN A 253 -3.32 9.64 3.65
N VAL A 254 -3.89 8.56 4.19
CA VAL A 254 -3.18 7.67 5.10
C VAL A 254 -3.35 6.22 4.71
N ARG A 255 -2.31 5.42 4.95
CA ARG A 255 -2.37 3.96 4.85
C ARG A 255 -2.00 3.33 6.18
N VAL A 256 -2.80 2.32 6.60
CA VAL A 256 -2.59 1.50 7.79
C VAL A 256 -2.96 0.05 7.49
N GLY A 257 -2.54 -0.87 8.33
CA GLY A 257 -2.90 -2.29 8.21
C GLY A 257 -1.82 -3.22 8.75
N LEU A 258 -2.16 -4.51 8.86
CA LEU A 258 -1.25 -5.54 9.36
C LEU A 258 -0.06 -5.81 8.41
N GLU A 259 -0.18 -5.43 7.15
CA GLU A 259 0.94 -5.44 6.22
C GLU A 259 2.06 -4.51 6.66
N ASP A 260 1.72 -3.32 7.16
CA ASP A 260 2.67 -2.25 7.45
C ASP A 260 3.14 -2.29 8.91
N SER A 261 2.30 -2.79 9.82
CA SER A 261 2.62 -2.94 11.24
C SER A 261 1.77 -4.01 11.92
N LEU A 262 2.40 -4.91 12.67
CA LEU A 262 1.68 -5.88 13.52
C LEU A 262 1.17 -5.28 14.84
N TRP A 263 1.51 -4.02 15.15
CA TRP A 263 1.28 -3.43 16.46
C TRP A 263 0.21 -2.34 16.41
N ILE A 264 -0.67 -2.35 17.43
CA ILE A 264 -1.64 -1.26 17.64
C ILE A 264 -1.08 -0.18 18.58
N GLU A 265 -0.20 -0.56 19.46
CA GLU A 265 0.54 0.31 20.40
C GLU A 265 1.81 -0.42 20.89
N PRO A 266 2.74 0.28 21.55
CA PRO A 266 3.95 -0.35 22.05
C PRO A 266 3.66 -1.57 22.92
N GLY A 267 4.22 -2.72 22.55
CA GLY A 267 4.07 -3.99 23.27
C GLY A 267 2.74 -4.73 23.05
N LYS A 268 1.82 -4.19 22.25
CA LYS A 268 0.50 -4.81 22.02
C LYS A 268 0.24 -5.02 20.54
N LEU A 269 0.06 -6.28 20.15
CA LEU A 269 -0.32 -6.64 18.78
C LEU A 269 -1.70 -6.08 18.41
N ALA A 270 -1.85 -5.64 17.18
CA ALA A 270 -3.16 -5.40 16.59
C ALA A 270 -3.86 -6.76 16.37
N GLN A 271 -5.11 -6.86 16.76
CA GLN A 271 -5.88 -8.10 16.57
C GLN A 271 -6.50 -8.17 15.17
N SER A 272 -6.56 -7.04 14.47
CA SER A 272 -7.07 -6.95 13.10
C SER A 272 -6.61 -5.65 12.42
N SER A 273 -6.63 -5.64 11.11
CA SER A 273 -6.48 -4.41 10.33
C SER A 273 -7.62 -3.40 10.62
N LYS A 274 -8.83 -3.90 10.94
CA LYS A 274 -9.96 -3.08 11.41
C LYS A 274 -9.59 -2.21 12.61
N ASP A 275 -8.86 -2.76 13.60
CA ASP A 275 -8.49 -2.01 14.80
C ASP A 275 -7.58 -0.83 14.45
N GLN A 276 -6.66 -1.03 13.51
CA GLN A 276 -5.76 0.01 13.04
C GLN A 276 -6.51 1.07 12.22
N VAL A 277 -7.45 0.67 11.37
CA VAL A 277 -8.33 1.60 10.65
C VAL A 277 -9.17 2.41 11.62
N THR A 278 -9.78 1.76 12.61
CA THR A 278 -10.58 2.45 13.64
C THR A 278 -9.73 3.46 14.42
N LYS A 279 -8.51 3.07 14.80
CA LYS A 279 -7.60 3.94 15.53
C LYS A 279 -7.20 5.18 14.73
N VAL A 280 -6.77 5.01 13.47
CA VAL A 280 -6.40 6.15 12.63
C VAL A 280 -7.59 7.02 12.31
N ARG A 281 -8.77 6.43 12.06
CA ARG A 281 -10.02 7.18 11.87
C ARG A 281 -10.32 8.10 13.05
N ASN A 282 -10.29 7.58 14.27
CA ASN A 282 -10.53 8.38 15.48
C ASN A 282 -9.54 9.57 15.56
N ILE A 283 -8.27 9.35 15.27
CA ILE A 283 -7.26 10.42 15.24
C ILE A 283 -7.61 11.49 14.20
N LEU A 284 -8.04 11.09 13.02
CA LEU A 284 -8.43 12.01 11.94
C LEU A 284 -9.67 12.82 12.29
N GLU A 285 -10.67 12.21 12.92
CA GLU A 285 -11.89 12.85 13.38
C GLU A 285 -11.58 13.89 14.48
N GLU A 286 -10.63 13.60 15.40
CA GLU A 286 -10.13 14.57 16.39
C GLU A 286 -9.43 15.78 15.74
N PHE A 287 -8.84 15.63 14.55
CA PHE A 287 -8.33 16.75 13.76
C PHE A 287 -9.44 17.48 12.98
N SER A 288 -10.70 17.15 13.20
CA SER A 288 -11.86 17.69 12.48
C SER A 288 -11.81 17.42 10.97
N LEU A 289 -11.21 16.29 10.58
CA LEU A 289 -11.17 15.79 9.20
C LEU A 289 -12.30 14.79 8.98
N ASP A 290 -12.90 14.80 7.80
CA ASP A 290 -13.89 13.80 7.40
C ASP A 290 -13.18 12.61 6.71
N ILE A 291 -13.77 11.43 6.82
CA ILE A 291 -13.26 10.24 6.13
C ILE A 291 -13.87 10.17 4.73
N ALA A 292 -13.02 9.97 3.74
CA ALA A 292 -13.45 9.80 2.35
C ALA A 292 -14.16 8.44 2.19
N THR A 293 -15.27 8.44 1.48
CA THR A 293 -15.92 7.22 1.01
C THR A 293 -15.28 6.75 -0.30
N PRO A 294 -15.52 5.50 -0.75
CA PRO A 294 -15.05 5.03 -2.06
C PRO A 294 -15.45 5.95 -3.22
N VAL A 295 -16.68 6.48 -3.21
CA VAL A 295 -17.15 7.46 -4.19
C VAL A 295 -16.32 8.75 -4.13
N SER A 296 -15.95 9.19 -2.94
CA SER A 296 -15.06 10.37 -2.79
C SER A 296 -13.68 10.13 -3.41
N TYR A 297 -13.15 8.91 -3.30
CA TYR A 297 -11.88 8.54 -3.94
C TYR A 297 -11.95 8.73 -5.47
N THR A 298 -13.00 8.25 -6.12
CA THR A 298 -13.14 8.38 -7.58
C THR A 298 -13.16 9.83 -8.02
N HIS A 299 -13.77 10.73 -7.25
CA HIS A 299 -13.74 12.17 -7.52
C HIS A 299 -12.38 12.84 -7.27
N LEU A 300 -11.60 12.31 -6.33
CA LEU A 300 -10.30 12.90 -5.97
C LEU A 300 -9.15 12.39 -6.86
N THR A 301 -9.27 11.21 -7.45
CA THR A 301 -8.16 10.52 -8.12
C THR A 301 -8.41 10.16 -9.58
N LEU A 302 -9.66 10.15 -10.03
CA LEU A 302 -9.99 9.93 -11.43
C LEU A 302 -10.17 11.27 -12.17
N PRO A 303 -9.75 11.37 -13.45
CA PRO A 303 -10.09 12.55 -14.25
C PRO A 303 -11.61 12.72 -14.26
N THR A 304 -12.09 13.87 -13.83
CA THR A 304 -13.47 14.24 -14.13
C THR A 304 -13.60 14.26 -15.64
N THR A 305 -14.35 13.32 -16.21
CA THR A 305 -14.86 13.48 -17.56
C THR A 305 -15.64 14.80 -17.55
N LYS A 306 -15.05 15.86 -18.11
CA LYS A 306 -15.83 17.03 -18.43
C LYS A 306 -16.89 16.54 -19.41
N ASN A 307 -18.13 16.47 -18.95
CA ASN A 307 -19.24 16.38 -19.86
C ASN A 307 -19.14 17.60 -20.77
N VAL A 308 -18.82 17.34 -22.03
CA VAL A 308 -18.93 18.32 -23.13
C VAL A 308 -20.39 18.36 -23.51
#